data_08bd3854c5f0ab30d37a5c2981f20ac0
#
_entry.id   08bd3854c5f0ab30d37a5c2981f20ac0
#
_cell.length_a   1.000
_cell.length_b   1.000
_cell.length_c   1.000
_cell.angle_alpha   90.00
_cell.angle_beta   90.00
_cell.angle_gamma   90.00
#
_symmetry.space_group_name_H-M   'P 1'
#
loop_
_entity.id
_entity.type
_entity.pdbx_description
1 polymer ?
#
loop_
_entity_poly.entity_id
_entity_poly.type
_entity_poly.pdbx_seq_one_letter_code
_entity_poly.pdbx_strand_id
1 'polypeptide(L)'
;MDREITNSLMQCPLFNGLQATDIKGILDSVDYKIVNYVAKDVYVLAGMPCKYADIIIEGEMVARMVGLSGKLVQIDHLRQGTLVAPAFIFSKKNAMPVSVETSQPTQILRMMPSELKRLIDTDPQIRMNFISLLSNIDVFLTNKLRILSLFTVREKVAYFLIKAAERQKSRVVTLDKTRQEIADSFGIQKFSLLRCLSEFEDLGAIKIEGKKITILNSDKMKG
;
A
#
# COMPACT_ATOMS: atom_id res chain seq x y z
N MET A 1 -21.55 -16.31 -2.77
CA MET A 1 -20.77 -15.59 -3.79
C MET A 1 -21.12 -14.11 -3.83
N ASP A 2 -22.33 -13.69 -4.21
CA ASP A 2 -22.67 -12.24 -4.30
C ASP A 2 -22.52 -11.47 -2.99
N ARG A 3 -22.86 -12.07 -1.85
CA ARG A 3 -22.72 -11.40 -0.54
C ARG A 3 -21.27 -11.20 -0.12
N GLU A 4 -20.38 -12.11 -0.46
CA GLU A 4 -18.95 -12.01 -0.16
C GLU A 4 -18.29 -10.96 -1.03
N ILE A 5 -18.62 -10.93 -2.33
CA ILE A 5 -18.17 -9.88 -3.26
C ILE A 5 -18.61 -8.50 -2.76
N THR A 6 -19.90 -8.35 -2.42
CA THR A 6 -20.43 -7.08 -1.90
C THR A 6 -19.71 -6.64 -0.63
N ASN A 7 -19.48 -7.56 0.32
CA ASN A 7 -18.75 -7.25 1.55
C ASN A 7 -17.31 -6.82 1.30
N SER A 8 -16.65 -7.42 0.31
CA SER A 8 -15.29 -7.04 -0.09
C SER A 8 -15.25 -5.66 -0.74
N LEU A 9 -16.24 -5.36 -1.59
CA LEU A 9 -16.36 -4.05 -2.23
C LEU A 9 -16.69 -2.94 -1.23
N MET A 10 -17.42 -3.22 -0.15
CA MET A 10 -17.65 -2.26 0.94
C MET A 10 -16.34 -1.83 1.63
N GLN A 11 -15.27 -2.63 1.53
CA GLN A 11 -13.95 -2.26 2.04
C GLN A 11 -13.13 -1.46 1.01
N CYS A 12 -13.57 -1.41 -0.24
CA CYS A 12 -12.87 -0.69 -1.29
C CYS A 12 -13.19 0.81 -1.20
N PRO A 13 -12.16 1.68 -1.14
CA PRO A 13 -12.36 3.13 -1.10
C PRO A 13 -13.23 3.69 -2.23
N LEU A 14 -13.27 3.00 -3.38
CA LEU A 14 -14.11 3.38 -4.51
C LEU A 14 -15.62 3.39 -4.16
N PHE A 15 -16.04 2.54 -3.22
CA PHE A 15 -17.45 2.37 -2.82
C PHE A 15 -17.74 2.98 -1.44
N ASN A 16 -16.85 3.80 -0.90
CA ASN A 16 -17.09 4.46 0.39
C ASN A 16 -18.39 5.26 0.39
N GLY A 17 -19.19 5.08 1.45
CA GLY A 17 -20.48 5.76 1.64
C GLY A 17 -21.66 5.14 0.91
N LEU A 18 -21.44 4.10 0.08
CA LEU A 18 -22.52 3.34 -0.55
C LEU A 18 -22.99 2.20 0.36
N GLN A 19 -24.30 1.90 0.28
CA GLN A 19 -24.88 0.76 0.98
C GLN A 19 -24.71 -0.53 0.17
N ALA A 20 -24.85 -1.68 0.81
CA ALA A 20 -24.73 -2.98 0.15
C ALA A 20 -25.74 -3.15 -1.02
N THR A 21 -26.94 -2.54 -0.90
CA THR A 21 -27.95 -2.51 -1.96
C THR A 21 -27.50 -1.72 -3.18
N ASP A 22 -26.81 -0.60 -2.97
CA ASP A 22 -26.31 0.25 -4.06
C ASP A 22 -25.18 -0.46 -4.80
N ILE A 23 -24.25 -1.08 -4.07
CA ILE A 23 -23.16 -1.88 -4.65
C ILE A 23 -23.71 -3.04 -5.47
N LYS A 24 -24.76 -3.71 -4.99
CA LYS A 24 -25.42 -4.77 -5.75
C LYS A 24 -26.02 -4.25 -7.07
N GLY A 25 -26.73 -3.12 -7.03
CA GLY A 25 -27.26 -2.49 -8.23
C GLY A 25 -26.17 -2.10 -9.23
N ILE A 26 -25.02 -1.64 -8.74
CA ILE A 26 -23.84 -1.35 -9.55
C ILE A 26 -23.32 -2.61 -10.20
N LEU A 27 -23.13 -3.70 -9.44
CA LEU A 27 -22.67 -5.00 -9.98
C LEU A 27 -23.60 -5.55 -11.04
N ASP A 28 -24.93 -5.42 -10.87
CA ASP A 28 -25.93 -5.84 -11.85
C ASP A 28 -25.86 -5.01 -13.16
N SER A 29 -25.24 -3.83 -13.11
CA SER A 29 -25.14 -2.89 -14.25
C SER A 29 -23.80 -2.92 -14.97
N VAL A 30 -22.79 -3.65 -14.46
CA VAL A 30 -21.39 -3.65 -14.94
C VAL A 30 -21.00 -5.01 -15.45
N ASP A 31 -20.34 -5.03 -16.61
CA ASP A 31 -19.68 -6.24 -17.10
C ASP A 31 -18.39 -6.49 -16.31
N TYR A 32 -18.41 -7.55 -15.49
CA TYR A 32 -17.24 -7.98 -14.75
C TYR A 32 -17.09 -9.51 -14.78
N LYS A 33 -15.91 -9.96 -14.44
CA LYS A 33 -15.63 -11.39 -14.21
C LYS A 33 -14.80 -11.58 -12.95
N ILE A 34 -14.99 -12.75 -12.33
CA ILE A 34 -14.13 -13.17 -11.21
C ILE A 34 -12.98 -13.99 -11.79
N VAL A 35 -11.76 -13.60 -11.42
CA VAL A 35 -10.52 -14.28 -11.83
C VAL A 35 -9.83 -14.80 -10.59
N ASN A 36 -9.45 -16.08 -10.63
CA ASN A 36 -8.77 -16.76 -9.54
C ASN A 36 -7.29 -16.95 -9.87
N TYR A 37 -6.45 -16.72 -8.89
CA TYR A 37 -5.01 -16.95 -8.93
C TYR A 37 -4.62 -17.91 -7.81
N VAL A 38 -3.70 -18.83 -8.08
CA VAL A 38 -3.07 -19.63 -7.02
C VAL A 38 -1.96 -18.83 -6.36
N ALA A 39 -1.46 -19.29 -5.23
CA ALA A 39 -0.33 -18.65 -4.55
C ALA A 39 0.92 -18.64 -5.45
N LYS A 40 1.64 -17.52 -5.47
CA LYS A 40 2.85 -17.27 -6.28
C LYS A 40 2.60 -17.11 -7.80
N ASP A 41 1.35 -16.94 -8.22
CA ASP A 41 1.07 -16.55 -9.60
C ASP A 41 1.53 -15.12 -9.87
N VAL A 42 2.07 -14.90 -11.06
CA VAL A 42 2.39 -13.56 -11.56
C VAL A 42 1.09 -12.92 -12.07
N TYR A 43 0.64 -11.87 -11.37
CA TYR A 43 -0.49 -11.07 -11.81
C TYR A 43 -0.09 -10.16 -12.99
N VAL A 44 1.04 -9.45 -12.88
CA VAL A 44 1.59 -8.58 -13.92
C VAL A 44 3.09 -8.32 -13.68
N LEU A 45 3.83 -8.15 -14.76
CA LEU A 45 5.24 -7.72 -14.69
C LEU A 45 5.39 -6.21 -14.86
N ALA A 46 6.43 -5.64 -14.24
CA ALA A 46 6.79 -4.24 -14.46
C ALA A 46 6.99 -3.95 -15.95
N GLY A 47 6.53 -2.79 -16.41
CA GLY A 47 6.56 -2.40 -17.83
C GLY A 47 5.37 -2.89 -18.66
N MET A 48 4.63 -3.91 -18.21
CA MET A 48 3.42 -4.36 -18.91
C MET A 48 2.27 -3.36 -18.74
N PRO A 49 1.37 -3.25 -19.74
CA PRO A 49 0.25 -2.31 -19.64
C PRO A 49 -0.76 -2.72 -18.57
N CYS A 50 -1.25 -1.74 -17.82
CA CYS A 50 -2.42 -1.88 -16.93
C CYS A 50 -3.68 -1.97 -17.81
N LYS A 51 -4.15 -3.20 -18.06
CA LYS A 51 -5.25 -3.46 -19.02
C LYS A 51 -6.63 -3.43 -18.39
N TYR A 52 -6.73 -3.63 -17.08
CA TYR A 52 -7.99 -3.86 -16.39
C TYR A 52 -8.11 -2.99 -15.14
N ALA A 53 -9.33 -2.75 -14.72
CA ALA A 53 -9.65 -2.24 -13.41
C ALA A 53 -10.00 -3.45 -12.52
N ASP A 54 -9.05 -3.86 -11.70
CA ASP A 54 -9.14 -5.06 -10.88
C ASP A 54 -9.24 -4.69 -9.40
N ILE A 55 -10.21 -5.29 -8.69
CA ILE A 55 -10.39 -5.12 -7.24
C ILE A 55 -10.16 -6.48 -6.57
N ILE A 56 -9.33 -6.53 -5.56
CA ILE A 56 -9.08 -7.75 -4.78
C ILE A 56 -10.30 -8.04 -3.90
N ILE A 57 -10.94 -9.19 -4.15
CA ILE A 57 -12.10 -9.67 -3.40
C ILE A 57 -11.67 -10.51 -2.21
N GLU A 58 -10.66 -11.35 -2.40
CA GLU A 58 -10.11 -12.22 -1.38
C GLU A 58 -8.61 -12.43 -1.63
N GLY A 59 -7.85 -12.69 -0.56
CA GLY A 59 -6.43 -12.97 -0.67
C GLY A 59 -5.55 -11.74 -0.56
N GLU A 60 -4.31 -11.87 -1.03
CA GLU A 60 -3.30 -10.83 -0.97
C GLU A 60 -2.31 -10.96 -2.14
N MET A 61 -1.95 -9.82 -2.70
CA MET A 61 -0.87 -9.69 -3.67
C MET A 61 0.27 -8.84 -3.11
N VAL A 62 1.48 -9.05 -3.62
CA VAL A 62 2.68 -8.31 -3.23
C VAL A 62 3.23 -7.59 -4.45
N ALA A 63 3.36 -6.27 -4.31
CA ALA A 63 4.01 -5.42 -5.31
C ALA A 63 5.52 -5.38 -5.05
N ARG A 64 6.32 -5.69 -6.08
CA ARG A 64 7.78 -5.70 -6.01
C ARG A 64 8.42 -4.88 -7.13
N MET A 65 9.52 -4.23 -6.80
CA MET A 65 10.35 -3.51 -7.75
C MET A 65 11.72 -4.18 -7.81
N VAL A 66 12.25 -4.31 -9.02
CA VAL A 66 13.62 -4.81 -9.25
C VAL A 66 14.52 -3.61 -9.51
N GLY A 67 15.53 -3.42 -8.68
CA GLY A 67 16.58 -2.41 -8.93
C GLY A 67 17.55 -2.84 -10.04
N LEU A 68 18.36 -1.90 -10.55
CA LEU A 68 19.36 -2.16 -11.59
C LEU A 68 20.37 -3.24 -11.17
N SER A 69 20.63 -3.41 -9.88
CA SER A 69 21.48 -4.47 -9.32
C SER A 69 20.82 -5.84 -9.22
N GLY A 70 19.56 -5.99 -9.71
CA GLY A 70 18.78 -7.21 -9.51
C GLY A 70 18.18 -7.36 -8.11
N LYS A 71 18.40 -6.40 -7.21
CA LYS A 71 17.83 -6.43 -5.87
C LYS A 71 16.32 -6.26 -5.94
N LEU A 72 15.57 -7.24 -5.42
CA LEU A 72 14.12 -7.20 -5.27
C LEU A 72 13.76 -6.41 -4.00
N VAL A 73 12.95 -5.38 -4.16
CA VAL A 73 12.39 -4.61 -3.04
C VAL A 73 10.89 -4.76 -3.05
N GLN A 74 10.35 -5.24 -1.96
CA GLN A 74 8.90 -5.27 -1.75
C GLN A 74 8.42 -3.85 -1.46
N ILE A 75 7.46 -3.40 -2.26
CA ILE A 75 6.93 -2.03 -2.19
C ILE A 75 5.69 -1.97 -1.32
N ASP A 76 4.73 -2.89 -1.55
CA ASP A 76 3.44 -2.86 -0.86
C ASP A 76 2.78 -4.25 -0.83
N HIS A 77 1.80 -4.38 0.07
CA HIS A 77 0.86 -5.48 0.16
C HIS A 77 -0.52 -4.98 -0.28
N LEU A 78 -1.04 -5.55 -1.35
CA LEU A 78 -2.36 -5.27 -1.87
C LEU A 78 -3.34 -6.30 -1.31
N ARG A 79 -4.28 -5.85 -0.49
CA ARG A 79 -5.21 -6.72 0.24
C ARG A 79 -6.63 -6.58 -0.28
N GLN A 80 -7.53 -7.38 0.29
CA GLN A 80 -8.97 -7.28 0.04
C GLN A 80 -9.46 -5.82 0.05
N GLY A 81 -10.30 -5.47 -0.91
CA GLY A 81 -10.80 -4.12 -1.12
C GLY A 81 -9.85 -3.19 -1.88
N THR A 82 -8.64 -3.62 -2.24
CA THR A 82 -7.72 -2.78 -3.01
C THR A 82 -8.10 -2.75 -4.48
N LEU A 83 -8.33 -1.53 -5.05
CA LEU A 83 -8.31 -1.29 -6.49
C LEU A 83 -6.85 -1.25 -6.94
N VAL A 84 -6.47 -2.17 -7.83
CA VAL A 84 -5.07 -2.34 -8.25
C VAL A 84 -4.65 -1.22 -9.19
N ALA A 85 -3.55 -0.54 -8.86
CA ALA A 85 -2.89 0.46 -9.69
C ALA A 85 -3.83 1.56 -10.26
N PRO A 86 -4.74 2.18 -9.48
CA PRO A 86 -5.77 3.09 -9.97
C PRO A 86 -5.22 4.28 -10.77
N ALA A 87 -4.03 4.76 -10.43
CA ALA A 87 -3.39 5.89 -11.12
C ALA A 87 -2.93 5.55 -12.56
N PHE A 88 -2.84 4.26 -12.90
CA PHE A 88 -2.37 3.81 -14.21
C PHE A 88 -3.50 3.42 -15.16
N ILE A 89 -4.71 3.16 -14.67
CA ILE A 89 -5.86 2.69 -15.47
C ILE A 89 -6.17 3.66 -16.62
N PHE A 90 -6.16 4.97 -16.35
CA PHE A 90 -6.47 6.01 -17.33
C PHE A 90 -5.24 6.82 -17.77
N SER A 91 -4.03 6.40 -17.36
CA SER A 91 -2.80 7.10 -17.74
C SER A 91 -2.47 6.86 -19.21
N LYS A 92 -1.98 7.90 -19.91
CA LYS A 92 -1.43 7.76 -21.27
C LYS A 92 -0.24 6.79 -21.31
N LYS A 93 0.57 6.76 -20.23
CA LYS A 93 1.64 5.79 -20.01
C LYS A 93 1.18 4.78 -18.96
N ASN A 94 0.32 3.87 -19.38
CA ASN A 94 -0.33 2.91 -18.49
C ASN A 94 0.53 1.68 -18.13
N ALA A 95 1.85 1.77 -18.30
CA ALA A 95 2.78 0.70 -17.93
C ALA A 95 2.86 0.56 -16.40
N MET A 96 2.74 -0.67 -15.91
CA MET A 96 2.86 -0.98 -14.49
C MET A 96 4.26 -0.64 -13.98
N PRO A 97 4.37 0.15 -12.90
CA PRO A 97 5.68 0.54 -12.37
C PRO A 97 6.40 -0.58 -11.62
N VAL A 98 5.66 -1.61 -11.23
CA VAL A 98 6.11 -2.73 -10.38
C VAL A 98 5.56 -4.04 -10.90
N SER A 99 6.25 -5.13 -10.60
CA SER A 99 5.69 -6.48 -10.75
C SER A 99 4.80 -6.80 -9.55
N VAL A 100 3.70 -7.49 -9.79
CA VAL A 100 2.75 -7.92 -8.76
C VAL A 100 2.56 -9.43 -8.86
N GLU A 101 2.65 -10.11 -7.74
CA GLU A 101 2.41 -11.54 -7.62
C GLU A 101 1.49 -11.84 -6.42
N THR A 102 0.81 -12.95 -6.44
CA THR A 102 -0.03 -13.41 -5.34
C THR A 102 0.83 -14.03 -4.24
N SER A 103 0.62 -13.64 -2.98
CA SER A 103 1.27 -14.27 -1.82
C SER A 103 0.50 -15.49 -1.30
N GLN A 104 -0.77 -15.56 -1.62
CA GLN A 104 -1.70 -16.65 -1.28
C GLN A 104 -2.77 -16.78 -2.37
N PRO A 105 -3.62 -17.82 -2.38
CA PRO A 105 -4.74 -17.88 -3.30
C PRO A 105 -5.54 -16.58 -3.25
N THR A 106 -5.79 -16.00 -4.42
CA THR A 106 -6.35 -14.65 -4.52
C THR A 106 -7.47 -14.63 -5.56
N GLN A 107 -8.57 -14.00 -5.22
CA GLN A 107 -9.70 -13.77 -6.10
C GLN A 107 -9.84 -12.28 -6.37
N ILE A 108 -10.02 -11.91 -7.63
CA ILE A 108 -10.23 -10.52 -8.05
C ILE A 108 -11.53 -10.38 -8.85
N LEU A 109 -12.17 -9.22 -8.67
CA LEU A 109 -13.20 -8.73 -9.58
C LEU A 109 -12.50 -7.92 -10.66
N ARG A 110 -12.63 -8.34 -11.90
CA ARG A 110 -12.02 -7.72 -13.08
C ARG A 110 -13.08 -7.08 -13.95
N MET A 111 -12.89 -5.79 -14.25
CA MET A 111 -13.70 -5.08 -15.23
C MET A 111 -12.81 -4.36 -16.25
N MET A 112 -13.40 -4.01 -17.41
CA MET A 112 -12.71 -3.16 -18.37
C MET A 112 -12.61 -1.73 -17.84
N PRO A 113 -11.56 -0.96 -18.21
CA PRO A 113 -11.47 0.46 -17.87
C PRO A 113 -12.67 1.28 -18.32
N SER A 114 -13.33 0.90 -19.43
CA SER A 114 -14.56 1.52 -19.91
C SER A 114 -15.72 1.39 -18.93
N GLU A 115 -15.84 0.24 -18.24
CA GLU A 115 -16.88 0.03 -17.22
C GLU A 115 -16.61 0.90 -15.98
N LEU A 116 -15.38 0.94 -15.50
CA LEU A 116 -14.99 1.84 -14.41
C LEU A 116 -15.24 3.31 -14.80
N LYS A 117 -14.91 3.69 -16.05
CA LYS A 117 -15.18 5.04 -16.56
C LYS A 117 -16.68 5.34 -16.54
N ARG A 118 -17.50 4.41 -17.01
CA ARG A 118 -18.96 4.55 -17.00
C ARG A 118 -19.49 4.78 -15.60
N LEU A 119 -19.03 4.01 -14.60
CA LEU A 119 -19.39 4.23 -13.19
C LEU A 119 -19.00 5.61 -12.70
N ILE A 120 -17.78 6.06 -13.00
CA ILE A 120 -17.28 7.41 -12.62
C ILE A 120 -18.12 8.51 -13.29
N ASP A 121 -18.55 8.30 -14.53
CA ASP A 121 -19.35 9.30 -15.27
C ASP A 121 -20.78 9.38 -14.74
N THR A 122 -21.37 8.26 -14.33
CA THR A 122 -22.80 8.16 -13.99
C THR A 122 -23.08 8.33 -12.51
N ASP A 123 -22.17 7.94 -11.61
CA ASP A 123 -22.35 8.00 -10.18
C ASP A 123 -21.46 9.07 -9.52
N PRO A 124 -22.06 10.15 -8.96
CA PRO A 124 -21.31 11.23 -8.31
C PRO A 124 -20.49 10.77 -7.09
N GLN A 125 -20.97 9.77 -6.33
CA GLN A 125 -20.26 9.27 -5.16
C GLN A 125 -19.03 8.47 -5.57
N ILE A 126 -19.16 7.58 -6.55
CA ILE A 126 -18.01 6.83 -7.12
C ILE A 126 -16.99 7.79 -7.72
N ARG A 127 -17.42 8.81 -8.44
CA ARG A 127 -16.55 9.86 -8.98
C ARG A 127 -15.73 10.53 -7.90
N MET A 128 -16.38 11.00 -6.84
CA MET A 128 -15.67 11.66 -5.73
C MET A 128 -14.76 10.69 -4.98
N ASN A 129 -15.19 9.46 -4.80
CA ASN A 129 -14.36 8.43 -4.18
C ASN A 129 -13.10 8.13 -5.01
N PHE A 130 -13.23 8.04 -6.34
CA PHE A 130 -12.08 7.82 -7.25
C PHE A 130 -11.10 9.00 -7.22
N ILE A 131 -11.61 10.24 -7.25
CA ILE A 131 -10.79 11.45 -7.11
C ILE A 131 -10.06 11.44 -5.76
N SER A 132 -10.79 11.16 -4.67
CA SER A 132 -10.21 11.09 -3.32
C SER A 132 -9.13 10.00 -3.21
N LEU A 133 -9.36 8.84 -3.83
CA LEU A 133 -8.39 7.75 -3.89
C LEU A 133 -7.10 8.20 -4.56
N LEU A 134 -7.19 8.84 -5.74
CA LEU A 134 -6.01 9.37 -6.45
C LEU A 134 -5.31 10.47 -5.67
N SER A 135 -6.07 11.40 -5.07
CA SER A 135 -5.52 12.47 -4.23
C SER A 135 -4.77 11.92 -3.02
N ASN A 136 -5.30 10.89 -2.37
CA ASN A 136 -4.63 10.25 -1.23
C ASN A 136 -3.33 9.55 -1.66
N ILE A 137 -3.30 8.94 -2.84
CA ILE A 137 -2.08 8.37 -3.43
C ILE A 137 -1.04 9.47 -3.68
N ASP A 138 -1.44 10.58 -4.26
CA ASP A 138 -0.53 11.72 -4.52
C ASP A 138 0.05 12.28 -3.23
N VAL A 139 -0.77 12.53 -2.21
CA VAL A 139 -0.32 12.99 -0.89
C VAL A 139 0.66 11.98 -0.26
N PHE A 140 0.36 10.67 -0.36
CA PHE A 140 1.25 9.62 0.13
C PHE A 140 2.61 9.65 -0.60
N LEU A 141 2.60 9.72 -1.92
CA LEU A 141 3.82 9.73 -2.74
C LEU A 141 4.64 10.99 -2.49
N THR A 142 4.01 12.16 -2.40
CA THR A 142 4.66 13.44 -2.10
C THR A 142 5.33 13.40 -0.71
N ASN A 143 4.63 12.89 0.31
CA ASN A 143 5.21 12.72 1.63
C ASN A 143 6.38 11.72 1.63
N LYS A 144 6.25 10.62 0.89
CA LYS A 144 7.32 9.62 0.74
C LYS A 144 8.55 10.23 0.07
N LEU A 145 8.35 10.98 -1.01
CA LEU A 145 9.41 11.70 -1.71
C LEU A 145 10.13 12.68 -0.77
N ARG A 146 9.37 13.48 -0.01
CA ARG A 146 9.94 14.41 0.98
C ARG A 146 10.84 13.70 2.00
N ILE A 147 10.35 12.59 2.57
CA ILE A 147 11.12 11.82 3.56
C ILE A 147 12.39 11.24 2.92
N LEU A 148 12.26 10.64 1.73
CA LEU A 148 13.41 10.00 1.07
C LEU A 148 14.47 11.01 0.66
N SER A 149 14.07 12.22 0.19
CA SER A 149 14.96 13.21 -0.40
C SER A 149 15.54 14.21 0.61
N LEU A 150 14.75 14.61 1.62
CA LEU A 150 15.12 15.71 2.50
C LEU A 150 15.53 15.30 3.91
N PHE A 151 15.08 14.11 4.38
CA PHE A 151 15.38 13.68 5.74
C PHE A 151 16.77 13.03 5.82
N THR A 152 17.52 13.40 6.85
CA THR A 152 18.74 12.70 7.26
C THR A 152 18.42 11.27 7.71
N VAL A 153 19.44 10.44 7.89
CA VAL A 153 19.25 9.07 8.42
C VAL A 153 18.58 9.13 9.80
N ARG A 154 19.03 10.04 10.66
CA ARG A 154 18.50 10.23 12.02
C ARG A 154 17.01 10.59 11.99
N GLU A 155 16.63 11.56 11.15
CA GLU A 155 15.23 11.99 11.00
C GLU A 155 14.35 10.88 10.41
N LYS A 156 14.86 10.08 9.45
CA LYS A 156 14.14 8.92 8.89
C LYS A 156 13.83 7.88 9.97
N VAL A 157 14.81 7.58 10.83
CA VAL A 157 14.64 6.58 11.91
C VAL A 157 13.70 7.12 12.99
N ALA A 158 13.85 8.38 13.39
CA ALA A 158 12.93 9.04 14.34
C ALA A 158 11.49 9.05 13.80
N TYR A 159 11.31 9.46 12.55
CA TYR A 159 10.01 9.46 11.88
C TYR A 159 9.38 8.06 11.86
N PHE A 160 10.15 7.03 11.53
CA PHE A 160 9.68 5.64 11.52
C PHE A 160 9.15 5.23 12.90
N LEU A 161 9.92 5.46 13.96
CA LEU A 161 9.53 5.06 15.31
C LEU A 161 8.28 5.82 15.79
N ILE A 162 8.23 7.13 15.57
CA ILE A 162 7.08 7.96 15.96
C ILE A 162 5.82 7.50 15.21
N LYS A 163 5.90 7.30 13.88
CA LYS A 163 4.75 6.84 13.10
C LYS A 163 4.32 5.42 13.45
N ALA A 164 5.24 4.54 13.79
CA ALA A 164 4.90 3.20 14.27
C ALA A 164 4.19 3.25 15.63
N ALA A 165 4.64 4.11 16.54
CA ALA A 165 4.01 4.32 17.85
C ALA A 165 2.59 4.89 17.71
N GLU A 166 2.39 5.89 16.83
CA GLU A 166 1.07 6.46 16.53
C GLU A 166 0.12 5.38 15.99
N ARG A 167 0.58 4.58 15.00
CA ARG A 167 -0.21 3.50 14.40
C ARG A 167 -0.59 2.41 15.40
N GLN A 168 0.34 2.05 16.30
CA GLN A 168 0.12 1.05 17.34
C GLN A 168 -0.55 1.62 18.59
N LYS A 169 -0.78 2.94 18.63
CA LYS A 169 -1.32 3.66 19.79
C LYS A 169 -0.57 3.29 21.10
N SER A 170 0.74 3.14 21.00
CA SER A 170 1.60 2.65 22.09
C SER A 170 2.99 3.27 21.99
N ARG A 171 3.60 3.57 23.14
CA ARG A 171 5.03 3.91 23.19
C ARG A 171 5.94 2.71 22.98
N VAL A 172 5.43 1.48 23.10
CA VAL A 172 6.15 0.25 22.81
C VAL A 172 5.84 -0.16 21.37
N VAL A 173 6.78 0.11 20.49
CA VAL A 173 6.69 -0.25 19.06
C VAL A 173 7.16 -1.69 18.88
N THR A 174 6.27 -2.56 18.45
CA THR A 174 6.62 -3.91 18.02
C THR A 174 6.90 -3.89 16.51
N LEU A 175 8.10 -4.32 16.11
CA LEU A 175 8.49 -4.33 14.70
C LEU A 175 7.91 -5.55 13.99
N ASP A 176 7.10 -5.30 12.98
CA ASP A 176 6.52 -6.26 12.05
C ASP A 176 7.47 -6.58 10.88
N LYS A 177 8.50 -5.75 10.68
CA LYS A 177 9.52 -5.86 9.62
C LYS A 177 10.91 -6.10 10.22
N THR A 178 11.76 -6.74 9.42
CA THR A 178 13.18 -6.87 9.75
C THR A 178 13.90 -5.52 9.68
N ARG A 179 15.04 -5.39 10.36
CA ARG A 179 15.89 -4.18 10.28
C ARG A 179 16.32 -3.89 8.83
N GLN A 180 16.52 -4.92 8.01
CA GLN A 180 16.86 -4.75 6.60
C GLN A 180 15.68 -4.14 5.82
N GLU A 181 14.48 -4.68 5.96
CA GLU A 181 13.29 -4.18 5.28
C GLU A 181 12.96 -2.72 5.69
N ILE A 182 13.17 -2.38 6.97
CA ILE A 182 13.02 -1.00 7.44
C ILE A 182 14.04 -0.09 6.75
N ALA A 183 15.32 -0.46 6.73
CA ALA A 183 16.37 0.31 6.09
C ALA A 183 16.09 0.50 4.58
N ASP A 184 15.71 -0.57 3.89
CA ASP A 184 15.36 -0.56 2.46
C ASP A 184 14.17 0.37 2.19
N SER A 185 13.16 0.40 3.07
CA SER A 185 11.98 1.27 2.92
C SER A 185 12.29 2.78 2.98
N PHE A 186 13.44 3.14 3.57
CA PHE A 186 13.94 4.51 3.66
C PHE A 186 15.15 4.80 2.76
N GLY A 187 15.57 3.82 1.94
CA GLY A 187 16.72 3.96 1.06
C GLY A 187 18.05 4.18 1.83
N ILE A 188 18.20 3.59 3.02
CA ILE A 188 19.41 3.68 3.84
C ILE A 188 20.05 2.31 4.03
N GLN A 189 21.32 2.28 4.41
CA GLN A 189 21.99 1.03 4.74
C GLN A 189 21.54 0.52 6.11
N LYS A 190 21.41 -0.81 6.26
CA LYS A 190 21.08 -1.44 7.55
C LYS A 190 22.04 -1.02 8.68
N PHE A 191 23.32 -0.92 8.36
CA PHE A 191 24.33 -0.46 9.34
C PHE A 191 24.02 0.95 9.83
N SER A 192 23.64 1.87 8.94
CA SER A 192 23.26 3.25 9.32
C SER A 192 22.01 3.28 10.22
N LEU A 193 21.02 2.43 9.93
CA LEU A 193 19.86 2.26 10.80
C LEU A 193 20.26 1.77 12.18
N LEU A 194 21.09 0.71 12.27
CA LEU A 194 21.49 0.12 13.54
C LEU A 194 22.31 1.11 14.39
N ARG A 195 23.24 1.84 13.75
CA ARG A 195 24.02 2.88 14.43
C ARG A 195 23.10 3.97 15.00
N CYS A 196 22.14 4.46 14.22
CA CYS A 196 21.21 5.48 14.69
C CYS A 196 20.33 4.98 15.84
N LEU A 197 19.89 3.72 15.82
CA LEU A 197 19.15 3.12 16.93
C LEU A 197 19.99 3.03 18.22
N SER A 198 21.28 2.65 18.11
CA SER A 198 22.20 2.64 19.24
C SER A 198 22.41 4.05 19.81
N GLU A 199 22.63 5.06 18.94
CA GLU A 199 22.76 6.46 19.37
C GLU A 199 21.50 6.94 20.12
N PHE A 200 20.30 6.55 19.70
CA PHE A 200 19.06 6.89 20.41
C PHE A 200 18.94 6.19 21.76
N GLU A 201 19.43 4.96 21.88
CA GLU A 201 19.45 4.20 23.12
C GLU A 201 20.44 4.82 24.12
N ASP A 202 21.67 5.16 23.68
CA ASP A 202 22.71 5.82 24.48
C ASP A 202 22.25 7.19 25.01
N LEU A 203 21.46 7.93 24.23
CA LEU A 203 20.83 9.18 24.63
C LEU A 203 19.65 8.99 25.59
N GLY A 204 19.24 7.76 25.88
CA GLY A 204 18.04 7.47 26.65
C GLY A 204 16.76 7.96 25.98
N ALA A 205 16.73 8.03 24.66
CA ALA A 205 15.54 8.36 23.88
C ALA A 205 14.64 7.14 23.67
N ILE A 206 15.25 5.97 23.53
CA ILE A 206 14.56 4.68 23.34
C ILE A 206 15.20 3.59 24.21
N LYS A 207 14.49 2.46 24.34
CA LYS A 207 15.01 1.18 24.88
C LYS A 207 14.72 0.08 23.89
N ILE A 208 15.72 -0.74 23.56
CA ILE A 208 15.60 -1.81 22.57
C ILE A 208 15.57 -3.18 23.26
N GLU A 209 14.53 -3.96 23.04
CA GLU A 209 14.37 -5.33 23.55
C GLU A 209 13.95 -6.26 22.40
N GLY A 210 14.93 -6.76 21.65
CA GLY A 210 14.71 -7.62 20.49
C GLY A 210 13.90 -6.92 19.37
N LYS A 211 12.65 -7.35 19.17
CA LYS A 211 11.72 -6.74 18.21
C LYS A 211 10.91 -5.58 18.79
N LYS A 212 10.99 -5.31 20.09
CA LYS A 212 10.27 -4.23 20.74
C LYS A 212 11.21 -3.04 20.95
N ILE A 213 10.71 -1.84 20.67
CA ILE A 213 11.41 -0.58 20.91
C ILE A 213 10.46 0.33 21.69
N THR A 214 10.86 0.67 22.91
CA THR A 214 10.10 1.58 23.77
C THR A 214 10.60 3.00 23.56
N ILE A 215 9.72 3.94 23.21
CA ILE A 215 10.04 5.37 23.13
C ILE A 215 9.94 5.97 24.52
N LEU A 216 11.09 6.39 25.08
CA LEU A 216 11.20 7.01 26.38
C LEU A 216 11.04 8.54 26.27
N ASN A 217 11.73 9.16 25.32
CA ASN A 217 11.68 10.59 25.05
C ASN A 217 11.86 10.89 23.57
N SER A 218 10.76 11.28 22.90
CA SER A 218 10.76 11.57 21.45
C SER A 218 11.56 12.83 21.08
N ASP A 219 11.70 13.80 22.00
CA ASP A 219 12.40 15.06 21.69
C ASP A 219 13.91 14.86 21.56
N LYS A 220 14.47 13.88 22.26
CA LYS A 220 15.87 13.49 22.11
C LYS A 220 16.20 12.80 20.77
N MET A 221 15.18 12.37 20.03
CA MET A 221 15.37 11.82 18.67
C MET A 221 15.39 12.91 17.59
N LYS A 222 14.82 14.08 17.89
CA LYS A 222 14.87 15.26 17.02
C LYS A 222 16.27 15.84 17.12
N GLY A 223 16.98 15.98 15.99
CA GLY A 223 18.31 16.57 15.90
C GLY A 223 18.27 18.08 15.97
#